data_2b77968be0378ed07f0119be4f0c8f0a
#
_entry.id   2b77968be0378ed07f0119be4f0c8f0a
#
_cell.length_a   1.000
_cell.length_b   1.000
_cell.length_c   1.000
_cell.angle_alpha   90.00
_cell.angle_beta   90.00
_cell.angle_gamma   90.00
#
_symmetry.space_group_name_H-M   'P 1'
#
loop_
_entity.id
_entity.type
_entity.pdbx_description
1 polymer ?
#
loop_
_entity_poly.entity_id
_entity_poly.type
_entity_poly.pdbx_seq_one_letter_code
_entity_poly.pdbx_strand_id
1 'polypeptide(L)'
;MPAVLVTAGPIVSLLRGTRHLRQLQGFLNAAVRLIVRTRKYDSISATIRDVLHWLPIRQRVEFKLCVLVFNSLHNHAPNYMYLSTMCQPVAENPSRRYLRSAARGDLAVPVTCTTRYGPRSFAVAGPSTWNSLPA
;
A
#
# COMPACT_ATOMS: atom_id res chain seq x y z
N MET A 1 20.64 9.51 -12.02
CA MET A 1 19.62 9.00 -11.07
C MET A 1 18.73 8.06 -11.83
N PRO A 2 18.79 6.72 -11.62
CA PRO A 2 17.92 5.81 -12.33
C PRO A 2 16.50 5.94 -11.76
N ALA A 3 15.54 6.15 -12.65
CA ALA A 3 14.12 6.07 -12.36
C ALA A 3 13.83 4.63 -11.88
N VAL A 4 13.50 4.48 -10.62
CA VAL A 4 12.98 3.23 -10.09
C VAL A 4 11.61 3.03 -10.75
N LEU A 5 11.60 2.23 -11.81
CA LEU A 5 10.38 1.64 -12.35
C LEU A 5 9.80 0.76 -11.24
N VAL A 6 8.92 1.33 -10.42
CA VAL A 6 8.08 0.55 -9.53
C VAL A 6 7.18 -0.28 -10.45
N THR A 7 7.63 -1.49 -10.73
CA THR A 7 6.84 -2.51 -11.38
C THR A 7 5.53 -2.60 -10.61
N ALA A 8 4.44 -2.28 -11.30
CA ALA A 8 3.10 -2.37 -10.77
C ALA A 8 2.78 -3.85 -10.52
N GLY A 9 3.26 -4.35 -9.39
CA GLY A 9 3.01 -5.71 -8.91
C GLY A 9 1.52 -5.96 -8.63
N PRO A 10 1.16 -7.13 -8.12
CA PRO A 10 -0.21 -7.64 -7.96
C PRO A 10 -1.18 -6.74 -7.19
N ILE A 11 -0.69 -5.70 -6.53
CA ILE A 11 -1.49 -4.70 -5.79
C ILE A 11 -2.49 -3.96 -6.71
N VAL A 12 -2.18 -3.85 -8.02
CA VAL A 12 -3.09 -3.22 -9.00
C VAL A 12 -4.41 -3.98 -9.09
N SER A 13 -4.41 -5.28 -8.87
CA SER A 13 -5.64 -6.08 -8.87
C SER A 13 -6.49 -5.90 -7.61
N LEU A 14 -5.85 -5.60 -6.48
CA LEU A 14 -6.50 -5.31 -5.19
C LEU A 14 -7.35 -4.04 -5.24
N LEU A 15 -6.88 -3.04 -5.99
CA LEU A 15 -7.55 -1.75 -6.15
C LEU A 15 -8.49 -1.74 -7.38
N ARG A 16 -9.11 -2.84 -7.73
CA ARG A 16 -10.12 -2.93 -8.82
C ARG A 16 -11.37 -2.04 -8.62
N GLY A 17 -11.38 -1.19 -7.62
CA GLY A 17 -12.27 -0.03 -7.48
C GLY A 17 -11.69 1.23 -8.13
N THR A 18 -11.03 1.12 -9.28
CA THR A 18 -10.28 2.19 -9.96
C THR A 18 -11.11 3.46 -10.24
N ARG A 19 -12.43 3.32 -10.37
CA ARG A 19 -13.32 4.47 -10.60
C ARG A 19 -13.30 5.43 -9.41
N HIS A 20 -13.42 4.94 -8.17
CA HIS A 20 -13.42 5.77 -6.97
C HIS A 20 -12.06 6.42 -6.70
N LEU A 21 -10.96 5.69 -6.92
CA LEU A 21 -9.62 6.25 -6.78
C LEU A 21 -9.33 7.34 -7.81
N ARG A 22 -9.82 7.18 -9.05
CA ARG A 22 -9.74 8.23 -10.08
C ARG A 22 -10.52 9.48 -9.70
N GLN A 23 -11.71 9.32 -9.15
CA GLN A 23 -12.51 10.45 -8.67
C GLN A 23 -11.79 11.18 -7.53
N LEU A 24 -11.30 10.46 -6.52
CA LEU A 24 -10.52 11.03 -5.42
C LEU A 24 -9.26 11.74 -5.89
N GLN A 25 -8.55 11.14 -6.86
CA GLN A 25 -7.39 11.79 -7.48
C GLN A 25 -7.79 13.06 -8.24
N GLY A 26 -8.96 13.05 -8.90
CA GLY A 26 -9.51 14.23 -9.55
C GLY A 26 -9.76 15.37 -8.58
N PHE A 27 -10.35 15.09 -7.41
CA PHE A 27 -10.54 16.09 -6.34
C PHE A 27 -9.21 16.62 -5.79
N LEU A 28 -8.25 15.72 -5.54
CA LEU A 28 -6.91 16.12 -5.11
C LEU A 28 -6.26 17.05 -6.14
N ASN A 29 -6.35 16.70 -7.40
CA ASN A 29 -5.81 17.49 -8.48
C ASN A 29 -6.47 18.88 -8.60
N ALA A 30 -7.79 18.95 -8.40
CA ALA A 30 -8.51 20.22 -8.39
C ALA A 30 -8.09 21.10 -7.20
N ALA A 31 -7.97 20.52 -6.02
CA ALA A 31 -7.49 21.24 -4.83
C ALA A 31 -6.08 21.80 -5.03
N VAL A 32 -5.17 21.01 -5.59
CA VAL A 32 -3.80 21.47 -5.90
C VAL A 32 -3.82 22.65 -6.88
N ARG A 33 -4.63 22.60 -7.93
CA ARG A 33 -4.74 23.73 -8.88
C ARG A 33 -5.21 25.00 -8.21
N LEU A 34 -6.12 24.90 -7.26
CA LEU A 34 -6.57 26.08 -6.49
C LEU A 34 -5.45 26.65 -5.61
N ILE A 35 -4.69 25.80 -4.95
CA ILE A 35 -3.59 26.21 -4.06
C ILE A 35 -2.47 26.88 -4.85
N VAL A 36 -2.06 26.27 -5.98
CA VAL A 36 -0.91 26.72 -6.77
C VAL A 36 -1.31 27.72 -7.87
N ARG A 37 -2.62 27.96 -8.04
CA ARG A 37 -3.19 28.86 -9.09
C ARG A 37 -2.74 28.51 -10.51
N THR A 38 -2.59 27.21 -10.81
CA THR A 38 -2.23 26.72 -12.14
C THR A 38 -3.46 26.57 -13.04
N ARG A 39 -3.23 26.64 -14.36
CA ARG A 39 -4.30 26.51 -15.35
C ARG A 39 -4.86 25.09 -15.38
N LYS A 40 -6.12 24.95 -15.86
CA LYS A 40 -6.86 23.68 -15.89
C LYS A 40 -6.13 22.56 -16.65
N TYR A 41 -5.38 22.90 -17.68
CA TYR A 41 -4.73 21.92 -18.57
C TYR A 41 -3.25 21.69 -18.28
N ASP A 42 -2.67 22.43 -17.32
CA ASP A 42 -1.28 22.24 -16.95
C ASP A 42 -1.08 20.93 -16.20
N SER A 43 0.06 20.25 -16.44
CA SER A 43 0.43 19.06 -15.70
C SER A 43 0.78 19.41 -14.26
N ILE A 44 0.09 18.81 -13.30
CA ILE A 44 0.29 19.07 -11.88
C ILE A 44 1.00 17.94 -11.14
N SER A 45 1.34 16.86 -11.84
CA SER A 45 1.98 15.70 -11.20
C SER A 45 3.34 16.04 -10.58
N ALA A 46 4.13 16.86 -11.27
CA ALA A 46 5.39 17.38 -10.75
C ALA A 46 5.15 18.29 -9.53
N THR A 47 4.18 19.20 -9.63
CA THR A 47 3.86 20.14 -8.54
C THR A 47 3.39 19.40 -7.26
N ILE A 48 2.58 18.36 -7.41
CA ILE A 48 2.12 17.52 -6.28
C ILE A 48 3.33 16.89 -5.58
N ARG A 49 4.29 16.38 -6.35
CA ARG A 49 5.44 15.65 -5.84
C ARG A 49 6.53 16.56 -5.31
N ASP A 50 6.92 17.56 -6.11
CA ASP A 50 8.16 18.30 -5.92
C ASP A 50 7.95 19.60 -5.12
N VAL A 51 6.75 20.20 -5.17
CA VAL A 51 6.42 21.43 -4.46
C VAL A 51 5.61 21.14 -3.18
N LEU A 52 4.58 20.33 -3.28
CA LEU A 52 3.70 20.03 -2.14
C LEU A 52 4.15 18.80 -1.35
N HIS A 53 5.03 17.98 -1.91
CA HIS A 53 5.48 16.71 -1.34
C HIS A 53 4.30 15.79 -0.97
N TRP A 54 3.22 15.85 -1.75
CA TRP A 54 2.03 15.06 -1.52
C TRP A 54 2.07 13.76 -2.31
N LEU A 55 1.71 12.68 -1.64
CA LEU A 55 1.54 11.39 -2.30
C LEU A 55 0.22 11.37 -3.09
N PRO A 56 0.21 10.88 -4.34
CA PRO A 56 -1.01 10.53 -5.04
C PRO A 56 -1.87 9.56 -4.22
N ILE A 57 -3.19 9.59 -4.42
CA ILE A 57 -4.16 8.84 -3.59
C ILE A 57 -3.80 7.36 -3.49
N ARG A 58 -3.38 6.74 -4.58
CA ARG A 58 -3.01 5.33 -4.60
C ARG A 58 -1.83 5.03 -3.67
N GLN A 59 -0.74 5.78 -3.81
CA GLN A 59 0.46 5.61 -2.97
C GLN A 59 0.18 5.94 -1.51
N ARG A 60 -0.73 6.88 -1.25
CA ARG A 60 -1.19 7.19 0.11
C ARG A 60 -1.93 6.01 0.75
N VAL A 61 -2.74 5.28 -0.01
CA VAL A 61 -3.41 4.06 0.49
C VAL A 61 -2.39 2.97 0.80
N GLU A 62 -1.45 2.72 -0.12
CA GLU A 62 -0.37 1.75 0.07
C GLU A 62 0.48 2.10 1.29
N PHE A 63 0.88 3.37 1.43
CA PHE A 63 1.62 3.85 2.59
C PHE A 63 0.87 3.63 3.91
N LYS A 64 -0.43 3.97 3.96
CA LYS A 64 -1.24 3.74 5.17
C LYS A 64 -1.35 2.26 5.53
N LEU A 65 -1.49 1.38 4.54
CA LEU A 65 -1.48 -0.06 4.79
C LEU A 65 -0.14 -0.52 5.39
N CYS A 66 0.98 -0.08 4.84
CA CYS A 66 2.30 -0.40 5.38
C CYS A 66 2.48 0.12 6.81
N VAL A 67 2.03 1.33 7.11
CA VAL A 67 2.08 1.90 8.47
C VAL A 67 1.23 1.06 9.45
N LEU A 68 0.04 0.61 9.03
CA LEU A 68 -0.80 -0.25 9.88
C LEU A 68 -0.13 -1.60 10.15
N VAL A 69 0.48 -2.21 9.12
CA VAL A 69 1.25 -3.45 9.27
C VAL A 69 2.42 -3.24 10.21
N PHE A 70 3.21 -2.18 10.01
CA PHE A 70 4.34 -1.84 10.88
C PHE A 70 3.92 -1.69 12.33
N ASN A 71 2.87 -0.90 12.59
CA ASN A 71 2.36 -0.69 13.94
C ASN A 71 1.83 -1.99 14.58
N SER A 72 1.25 -2.88 13.76
CA SER A 72 0.77 -4.19 14.22
C SER A 72 1.91 -5.12 14.61
N LEU A 73 3.02 -5.11 13.87
CA LEU A 73 4.21 -5.92 14.15
C LEU A 73 4.97 -5.43 15.40
N HIS A 74 4.98 -4.11 15.63
CA HIS A 74 5.75 -3.51 16.72
C HIS A 74 4.91 -3.18 17.97
N ASN A 75 3.65 -3.64 18.02
CA ASN A 75 2.72 -3.38 19.13
C ASN A 75 2.55 -1.90 19.49
N HIS A 76 2.75 -1.00 18.53
CA HIS A 76 2.59 0.44 18.72
C HIS A 76 1.12 0.89 18.70
N ALA A 77 0.18 0.01 18.41
CA ALA A 77 -1.24 0.30 18.30
C ALA A 77 -2.07 -0.65 19.18
N PRO A 78 -2.21 -0.38 20.49
CA PRO A 78 -2.94 -1.25 21.41
C PRO A 78 -4.39 -1.49 21.00
N ASN A 79 -5.02 -0.53 20.32
CA ASN A 79 -6.39 -0.66 19.83
C ASN A 79 -6.55 -1.58 18.61
N TYR A 80 -5.45 -2.02 18.00
CA TYR A 80 -5.44 -2.85 16.80
C TYR A 80 -4.76 -4.20 17.03
N MET A 81 -4.72 -4.70 18.26
CA MET A 81 -4.09 -6.00 18.60
C MET A 81 -4.62 -7.15 17.74
N TYR A 82 -5.88 -7.12 17.33
CA TYR A 82 -6.43 -8.11 16.41
C TYR A 82 -5.78 -8.10 15.02
N LEU A 83 -5.17 -6.99 14.59
CA LEU A 83 -4.45 -6.91 13.32
C LEU A 83 -3.11 -7.67 13.38
N SER A 84 -2.48 -7.77 14.54
CA SER A 84 -1.24 -8.52 14.71
C SER A 84 -1.42 -10.01 14.42
N THR A 85 -2.58 -10.57 14.75
CA THR A 85 -2.90 -11.97 14.43
C THR A 85 -3.03 -12.23 12.92
N MET A 86 -3.29 -11.18 12.14
CA MET A 86 -3.40 -11.23 10.67
C MET A 86 -2.06 -11.00 9.96
N CYS A 87 -1.06 -10.47 10.67
CA CYS A 87 0.26 -10.12 10.15
C CYS A 87 1.32 -11.07 10.71
N GLN A 88 1.27 -12.35 10.35
CA GLN A 88 2.21 -13.36 10.86
C GLN A 88 3.48 -13.41 10.01
N PRO A 89 4.68 -13.27 10.60
CA PRO A 89 5.94 -13.45 9.89
C PRO A 89 6.09 -14.88 9.35
N VAL A 90 6.62 -15.00 8.14
CA VAL A 90 6.91 -16.32 7.55
C VAL A 90 7.90 -17.11 8.41
N ALA A 91 8.80 -16.41 9.10
CA ALA A 91 9.80 -17.01 10.00
C ALA A 91 9.18 -17.79 11.16
N GLU A 92 7.99 -17.42 11.63
CA GLU A 92 7.28 -18.11 12.73
C GLU A 92 6.65 -19.43 12.28
N ASN A 93 6.48 -19.63 10.97
CA ASN A 93 5.92 -20.88 10.46
C ASN A 93 7.01 -21.95 10.36
N PRO A 94 6.92 -23.07 11.14
CA PRO A 94 7.96 -24.11 11.20
C PRO A 94 8.29 -24.72 9.83
N SER A 95 7.29 -24.80 8.93
CA SER A 95 7.47 -25.38 7.59
C SER A 95 8.09 -24.38 6.58
N ARG A 96 8.12 -23.09 6.88
CA ARG A 96 8.55 -22.04 5.96
C ARG A 96 9.70 -21.17 6.46
N ARG A 97 10.15 -21.37 7.70
CA ARG A 97 11.23 -20.58 8.34
C ARG A 97 12.58 -20.60 7.62
N TYR A 98 12.81 -21.61 6.79
CA TYR A 98 14.07 -21.76 6.02
C TYR A 98 14.00 -21.13 4.63
N LEU A 99 12.87 -20.53 4.25
CA LEU A 99 12.74 -19.89 2.95
C LEU A 99 13.42 -18.52 2.93
N ARG A 100 13.83 -18.06 1.75
CA ARG A 100 14.39 -16.71 1.56
C ARG A 100 13.43 -15.61 1.98
N SER A 101 12.13 -15.83 1.84
CA SER A 101 11.09 -14.93 2.31
C SER A 101 11.10 -14.72 3.82
N ALA A 102 11.45 -15.76 4.60
CA ALA A 102 11.61 -15.64 6.05
C ALA A 102 12.82 -14.74 6.41
N ALA A 103 13.94 -14.89 5.71
CA ALA A 103 15.13 -14.07 5.92
C ALA A 103 14.90 -12.58 5.54
N ARG A 104 14.00 -12.31 4.58
CA ARG A 104 13.63 -10.95 4.17
C ARG A 104 12.62 -10.28 5.12
N GLY A 105 12.06 -11.02 6.07
CA GLY A 105 11.00 -10.52 6.94
C GLY A 105 9.63 -10.45 6.29
N ASP A 106 9.37 -11.29 5.28
CA ASP A 106 8.07 -11.36 4.62
C ASP A 106 6.99 -11.90 5.57
N LEU A 107 5.76 -11.46 5.33
CA LEU A 107 4.58 -11.90 6.04
C LEU A 107 3.84 -12.99 5.27
N ALA A 108 3.21 -13.90 6.01
CA ALA A 108 2.38 -14.94 5.44
C ALA A 108 1.11 -14.34 4.84
N VAL A 109 0.89 -14.56 3.54
CA VAL A 109 -0.33 -14.13 2.85
C VAL A 109 -1.31 -15.30 2.83
N PRO A 110 -2.48 -15.20 3.48
CA PRO A 110 -3.47 -16.27 3.47
C PRO A 110 -4.11 -16.43 2.09
N VAL A 111 -4.39 -17.68 1.73
CA VAL A 111 -5.14 -18.00 0.51
C VAL A 111 -6.62 -17.75 0.77
N THR A 112 -7.29 -17.04 -0.15
CA THR A 112 -8.72 -16.74 -0.05
C THR A 112 -9.50 -17.42 -1.15
N CYS A 113 -10.63 -18.00 -0.81
CA CYS A 113 -11.54 -18.65 -1.76
C CYS A 113 -12.36 -17.62 -2.57
N THR A 114 -12.45 -16.36 -2.11
CA THR A 114 -13.25 -15.32 -2.77
C THR A 114 -12.37 -14.44 -3.64
N THR A 115 -12.73 -14.32 -4.93
CA THR A 115 -11.98 -13.53 -5.91
C THR A 115 -12.20 -12.02 -5.76
N ARG A 116 -13.33 -11.60 -5.22
CA ARG A 116 -13.74 -10.18 -5.19
C ARG A 116 -13.42 -9.48 -3.86
N TYR A 117 -13.70 -10.11 -2.74
CA TYR A 117 -13.57 -9.52 -1.41
C TYR A 117 -12.34 -10.01 -0.63
N GLY A 118 -11.97 -11.28 -0.81
CA GLY A 118 -10.81 -11.88 -0.14
C GLY A 118 -9.53 -11.06 -0.31
N PRO A 119 -9.12 -10.74 -1.55
CA PRO A 119 -7.91 -9.94 -1.79
C PRO A 119 -7.96 -8.52 -1.21
N ARG A 120 -9.14 -8.00 -0.87
CA ARG A 120 -9.32 -6.65 -0.29
C ARG A 120 -9.34 -6.66 1.23
N SER A 121 -9.42 -7.81 1.86
CA SER A 121 -9.32 -7.92 3.31
C SER A 121 -7.94 -7.48 3.79
N PHE A 122 -7.85 -6.90 4.97
CA PHE A 122 -6.57 -6.47 5.55
C PHE A 122 -5.61 -7.65 5.69
N ALA A 123 -6.11 -8.84 6.05
CA ALA A 123 -5.32 -10.05 6.19
C ALA A 123 -4.54 -10.45 4.92
N VAL A 124 -5.02 -10.06 3.74
CA VAL A 124 -4.34 -10.31 2.45
C VAL A 124 -3.63 -9.06 1.95
N ALA A 125 -4.33 -7.92 1.96
CA ALA A 125 -3.82 -6.66 1.42
C ALA A 125 -2.61 -6.14 2.19
N GLY A 126 -2.64 -6.20 3.53
CA GLY A 126 -1.56 -5.76 4.40
C GLY A 126 -0.25 -6.52 4.12
N PRO A 127 -0.22 -7.85 4.36
CA PRO A 127 0.96 -8.66 4.08
C PRO A 127 1.44 -8.57 2.62
N SER A 128 0.53 -8.56 1.64
CA SER A 128 0.91 -8.45 0.23
C SER A 128 1.59 -7.11 -0.09
N THR A 129 1.07 -6.01 0.48
CA THR A 129 1.66 -4.68 0.29
C THR A 129 3.02 -4.60 0.99
N TRP A 130 3.13 -5.14 2.19
CA TRP A 130 4.39 -5.20 2.95
C TRP A 130 5.47 -5.96 2.18
N ASN A 131 5.16 -7.16 1.70
CA ASN A 131 6.10 -8.00 0.96
C ASN A 131 6.52 -7.40 -0.40
N SER A 132 5.79 -6.42 -0.92
CA SER A 132 6.13 -5.72 -2.16
C SER A 132 7.10 -4.55 -1.97
N LEU A 133 7.41 -4.17 -0.73
CA LEU A 133 8.39 -3.13 -0.45
C LEU A 133 9.79 -3.60 -0.89
N PRO A 134 10.61 -2.69 -1.44
CA PRO A 134 12.00 -3.01 -1.72
C PRO A 134 12.73 -3.30 -0.40
N ALA A 135 13.59 -4.32 -0.42
CA ALA A 135 14.45 -4.70 0.70
C ALA A 135 15.58 -3.68 0.87
#